data_4d646ecf1d66cd620a85c8fd80c9e347
#
_entry.id   4d646ecf1d66cd620a85c8fd80c9e347
#
_cell.length_a   1.000
_cell.length_b   1.000
_cell.length_c   1.000
_cell.angle_alpha   90.00
_cell.angle_beta   90.00
_cell.angle_gamma   90.00
#
_symmetry.space_group_name_H-M   'P 1'
#
loop_
_entity.id
_entity.type
_entity.pdbx_description
1 polymer ?
#
loop_
_entity_poly.entity_id
_entity_poly.type
_entity_poly.pdbx_seq_one_letter_code
_entity_poly.pdbx_strand_id
1 'polypeptide(L)'
;MKTSPKNDLARALRSARLAAGISQEGFGDVSGRTYISQLERRERHATLSKVDDLASVLGIHPASLVALAYLPQRATRESVEGLLETLREDLLEVLSAA
;
A
#
# COMPACT_ATOMS: atom_id res chain seq x y z
N MET A 1 3.54 5.94 -26.10
CA MET A 1 4.43 5.78 -24.94
C MET A 1 3.63 5.31 -23.74
N LYS A 2 4.05 4.26 -23.08
CA LYS A 2 3.35 3.75 -21.92
C LYS A 2 3.60 4.66 -20.70
N THR A 3 2.54 5.02 -20.01
CA THR A 3 2.66 5.73 -18.75
C THR A 3 2.88 4.70 -17.65
N SER A 4 3.92 4.89 -16.83
CA SER A 4 4.15 4.02 -15.67
C SER A 4 3.05 4.26 -14.65
N PRO A 5 2.55 3.20 -14.00
CA PRO A 5 1.57 3.36 -12.94
C PRO A 5 2.17 4.14 -11.78
N LYS A 6 1.35 4.94 -11.13
CA LYS A 6 1.77 5.70 -9.96
C LYS A 6 0.97 5.25 -8.75
N ASN A 7 1.68 5.08 -7.64
CA ASN A 7 1.04 4.68 -6.41
C ASN A 7 0.32 5.86 -5.75
N ASP A 8 -0.69 5.54 -4.98
CA ASP A 8 -1.35 6.47 -4.08
C ASP A 8 -1.35 5.86 -2.69
N LEU A 9 -0.19 5.85 -2.07
CA LEU A 9 -0.03 5.27 -0.73
C LEU A 9 -0.87 6.01 0.30
N ALA A 10 -1.03 7.32 0.15
CA ALA A 10 -1.85 8.11 1.06
C ALA A 10 -3.28 7.56 1.15
N ARG A 11 -3.89 7.33 0.00
CA ARG A 11 -5.25 6.77 -0.07
C ARG A 11 -5.28 5.32 0.42
N ALA A 12 -4.29 4.52 0.03
CA ALA A 12 -4.21 3.12 0.44
C ALA A 12 -4.11 3.00 1.96
N LEU A 13 -3.24 3.79 2.57
CA LEU A 13 -3.07 3.79 4.02
C LEU A 13 -4.37 4.17 4.72
N ARG A 14 -5.01 5.23 4.28
CA ARG A 14 -6.27 5.67 4.87
C ARG A 14 -7.35 4.60 4.74
N SER A 15 -7.49 4.02 3.54
CA SER A 15 -8.49 2.97 3.30
C SER A 15 -8.25 1.75 4.18
N ALA A 16 -7.02 1.30 4.27
CA ALA A 16 -6.66 0.15 5.09
C ALA A 16 -6.86 0.44 6.58
N ARG A 17 -6.50 1.66 7.01
CA ARG A 17 -6.67 2.09 8.39
C ARG A 17 -8.15 2.11 8.79
N LEU A 18 -8.98 2.70 7.96
CA LEU A 18 -10.43 2.77 8.21
C LEU A 18 -11.05 1.38 8.20
N ALA A 19 -10.66 0.52 7.26
CA ALA A 19 -11.15 -0.85 7.21
C ALA A 19 -10.77 -1.66 8.45
N ALA A 20 -9.59 -1.38 9.03
CA ALA A 20 -9.13 -2.04 10.24
C ALA A 20 -9.72 -1.41 11.52
N GLY A 21 -10.45 -0.30 11.39
CA GLY A 21 -11.02 0.39 12.55
C GLY A 21 -9.98 1.09 13.41
N ILE A 22 -8.85 1.51 12.83
CA ILE A 22 -7.74 2.10 13.57
C ILE A 22 -7.73 3.62 13.33
N SER A 23 -7.58 4.39 14.41
CA SER A 23 -7.41 5.85 14.32
C SER A 23 -5.98 6.17 13.86
N GLN A 24 -5.74 7.42 13.47
CA GLN A 24 -4.37 7.85 13.14
C GLN A 24 -3.42 7.68 14.34
N GLU A 25 -3.94 7.77 15.54
CA GLU A 25 -3.17 7.56 16.77
C GLU A 25 -2.93 6.08 17.05
N GLY A 26 -3.72 5.20 16.46
CA GLY A 26 -3.68 3.76 16.71
C GLY A 26 -2.43 3.05 16.22
N PHE A 27 -1.52 3.76 15.54
CA PHE A 27 -0.23 3.19 15.14
C PHE A 27 0.78 3.21 16.31
N GLY A 28 0.45 3.89 17.39
CA GLY A 28 1.17 3.79 18.67
C GLY A 28 2.65 4.03 18.56
N ASP A 29 3.44 3.05 19.03
CA ASP A 29 4.90 3.15 19.09
C ASP A 29 5.57 3.05 17.72
N VAL A 30 4.86 2.57 16.71
CA VAL A 30 5.40 2.40 15.36
C VAL A 30 5.49 3.75 14.66
N SER A 31 4.44 4.57 14.78
CA SER A 31 4.40 5.88 14.14
C SER A 31 3.45 6.79 14.86
N GLY A 32 3.87 8.04 15.07
CA GLY A 32 3.03 9.04 15.70
C GLY A 32 1.89 9.50 14.79
N ARG A 33 0.85 10.05 15.40
CA ARG A 33 -0.31 10.58 14.68
C ARG A 33 0.08 11.62 13.63
N THR A 34 1.03 12.50 13.94
CA THR A 34 1.47 13.54 13.01
C THR A 34 2.04 12.95 11.75
N TYR A 35 2.87 11.90 11.87
CA TYR A 35 3.48 11.24 10.73
C TYR A 35 2.40 10.56 9.87
N ILE A 36 1.45 9.86 10.50
CA ILE A 36 0.35 9.21 9.78
C ILE A 36 -0.50 10.24 9.05
N SER A 37 -0.84 11.33 9.73
CA SER A 37 -1.59 12.44 9.14
C SER A 37 -0.88 13.02 7.93
N GLN A 38 0.45 13.22 8.03
CA GLN A 38 1.25 13.74 6.92
C GLN A 38 1.29 12.78 5.73
N LEU A 39 1.40 11.48 5.98
CA LEU A 39 1.34 10.48 4.92
C LEU A 39 -0.01 10.52 4.19
N GLU A 40 -1.09 10.58 4.95
CA GLU A 40 -2.45 10.57 4.37
C GLU A 40 -2.76 11.86 3.62
N ARG A 41 -2.09 12.97 3.95
CA ARG A 41 -2.23 14.25 3.25
C ARG A 41 -1.21 14.44 2.13
N ARG A 42 -0.43 13.42 1.83
CA ARG A 42 0.60 13.43 0.78
C ARG A 42 1.73 14.43 1.06
N GLU A 43 1.97 14.74 2.32
CA GLU A 43 3.05 15.64 2.74
C GLU A 43 4.35 14.89 3.01
N ARG A 44 4.30 13.55 3.05
CA ARG A 44 5.45 12.69 3.25
C ARG A 44 5.34 11.44 2.41
N HIS A 45 6.49 10.83 2.13
CA HIS A 45 6.59 9.53 1.48
C HIS A 45 7.13 8.51 2.46
N ALA A 46 6.62 7.30 2.43
CA ALA A 46 7.10 6.22 3.27
C ALA A 46 8.15 5.41 2.53
N THR A 47 9.20 5.02 3.25
CA THR A 47 10.17 4.03 2.76
C THR A 47 9.54 2.64 2.82
N LEU A 48 10.15 1.65 2.13
CA LEU A 48 9.67 0.28 2.23
C LEU A 48 9.74 -0.25 3.66
N SER A 49 10.77 0.12 4.42
CA SER A 49 10.88 -0.26 5.83
C SER A 49 9.71 0.30 6.64
N LYS A 50 9.29 1.51 6.35
CA LYS A 50 8.14 2.11 7.02
C LYS A 50 6.83 1.43 6.63
N VAL A 51 6.74 1.01 5.36
CA VAL A 51 5.59 0.22 4.90
C VAL A 51 5.47 -1.09 5.69
N ASP A 52 6.60 -1.75 6.00
CA ASP A 52 6.59 -2.95 6.84
C ASP A 52 5.96 -2.66 8.20
N ASP A 53 6.38 -1.56 8.83
CA ASP A 53 5.87 -1.16 10.14
C ASP A 53 4.36 -0.88 10.09
N LEU A 54 3.93 -0.12 9.08
CA LEU A 54 2.52 0.23 8.93
C LEU A 54 1.65 -1.00 8.69
N ALA A 55 2.10 -1.89 7.82
CA ALA A 55 1.38 -3.12 7.50
C ALA A 55 1.24 -4.03 8.71
N SER A 56 2.26 -4.07 9.56
CA SER A 56 2.23 -4.83 10.81
C SER A 56 1.07 -4.39 11.70
N VAL A 57 0.89 -3.09 11.86
CA VAL A 57 -0.21 -2.54 12.65
C VAL A 57 -1.56 -2.84 12.01
N LEU A 58 -1.62 -2.76 10.69
CA LEU A 58 -2.85 -3.02 9.93
C LEU A 58 -3.22 -4.50 9.85
N GLY A 59 -2.29 -5.39 10.18
CA GLY A 59 -2.53 -6.83 10.11
C GLY A 59 -2.56 -7.38 8.70
N ILE A 60 -1.87 -6.73 7.76
CA ILE A 60 -1.79 -7.20 6.37
C ILE A 60 -0.32 -7.33 5.96
N HIS A 61 -0.08 -8.08 4.90
CA HIS A 61 1.26 -8.21 4.34
C HIS A 61 1.70 -6.85 3.76
N PRO A 62 2.98 -6.44 3.93
CA PRO A 62 3.45 -5.17 3.35
C PRO A 62 3.19 -5.04 1.86
N ALA A 63 3.34 -6.13 1.11
CA ALA A 63 3.04 -6.12 -0.33
C ALA A 63 1.57 -5.83 -0.60
N SER A 64 0.68 -6.20 0.31
CA SER A 64 -0.76 -5.90 0.18
C SER A 64 -1.02 -4.41 0.29
N LEU A 65 -0.33 -3.73 1.21
CA LEU A 65 -0.46 -2.28 1.35
C LEU A 65 0.05 -1.58 0.09
N VAL A 66 1.19 -2.02 -0.45
CA VAL A 66 1.73 -1.47 -1.70
C VAL A 66 0.78 -1.76 -2.86
N ALA A 67 0.24 -2.97 -2.96
CA ALA A 67 -0.70 -3.33 -4.02
C ALA A 67 -1.94 -2.42 -3.97
N LEU A 68 -2.47 -2.15 -2.78
CA LEU A 68 -3.58 -1.21 -2.62
C LEU A 68 -3.25 0.16 -3.20
N ALA A 69 -1.99 0.60 -3.04
CA ALA A 69 -1.55 1.90 -3.55
C ALA A 69 -1.59 1.99 -5.07
N TYR A 70 -1.52 0.85 -5.76
CA TYR A 70 -1.56 0.79 -7.22
C TYR A 70 -2.95 0.45 -7.78
N LEU A 71 -3.90 0.12 -6.92
CA LEU A 71 -5.27 -0.14 -7.38
C LEU A 71 -5.98 1.19 -7.66
N PRO A 72 -6.97 1.19 -8.58
CA PRO A 72 -7.76 2.39 -8.81
C PRO A 72 -8.60 2.72 -7.57
N GLN A 73 -9.04 3.96 -7.47
CA GLN A 73 -9.83 4.43 -6.33
C GLN A 73 -11.10 3.59 -6.12
N ARG A 74 -11.74 3.18 -7.20
CA ARG A 74 -12.91 2.29 -7.14
C ARG A 74 -12.53 0.90 -7.63
N ALA A 75 -11.63 0.26 -6.87
CA ALA A 75 -11.17 -1.07 -7.21
C ALA A 75 -12.30 -2.09 -7.07
N THR A 76 -12.32 -3.02 -8.01
CA THR A 76 -13.25 -4.14 -8.00
C THR A 76 -12.45 -5.42 -7.83
N ARG A 77 -13.15 -6.54 -7.69
CA ARG A 77 -12.50 -7.85 -7.71
C ARG A 77 -11.66 -8.01 -8.99
N GLU A 78 -12.19 -7.57 -10.11
CA GLU A 78 -11.48 -7.64 -11.40
C GLU A 78 -10.21 -6.81 -11.39
N SER A 79 -10.23 -5.63 -10.78
CA SER A 79 -9.03 -4.79 -10.61
C SER A 79 -7.96 -5.53 -9.80
N VAL A 80 -8.36 -6.20 -8.72
CA VAL A 80 -7.47 -6.99 -7.89
C VAL A 80 -6.88 -8.16 -8.68
N GLU A 81 -7.72 -8.93 -9.36
CA GLU A 81 -7.28 -10.08 -10.14
C GLU A 81 -6.30 -9.65 -11.25
N GLY A 82 -6.60 -8.54 -11.93
CA GLY A 82 -5.73 -8.01 -12.97
C GLY A 82 -4.36 -7.61 -12.44
N LEU A 83 -4.32 -6.93 -11.30
CA LEU A 83 -3.04 -6.55 -10.68
C LEU A 83 -2.24 -7.78 -10.26
N LEU A 84 -2.89 -8.76 -9.62
CA LEU A 84 -2.23 -9.98 -9.18
C LEU A 84 -1.66 -10.76 -10.37
N GLU A 85 -2.37 -10.81 -11.49
CA GLU A 85 -1.88 -11.49 -12.70
C GLU A 85 -0.62 -10.80 -13.23
N THR A 86 -0.63 -9.46 -13.28
CA THR A 86 0.54 -8.69 -13.70
C THR A 86 1.73 -8.95 -12.77
N LEU A 87 1.53 -8.91 -11.47
CA LEU A 87 2.59 -9.17 -10.51
C LEU A 87 3.12 -10.59 -10.63
N ARG A 88 2.23 -11.56 -10.81
CA ARG A 88 2.61 -12.96 -10.98
C ARG A 88 3.53 -13.12 -12.19
N GLU A 89 3.12 -12.57 -13.33
CA GLU A 89 3.91 -12.64 -14.55
C GLU A 89 5.29 -12.02 -14.39
N ASP A 90 5.33 -10.82 -13.83
CA ASP A 90 6.59 -10.09 -13.61
C ASP A 90 7.53 -10.87 -12.68
N LEU A 91 7.00 -11.35 -11.57
CA LEU A 91 7.79 -12.07 -10.57
C LEU A 91 8.35 -13.38 -11.15
N LEU A 92 7.52 -14.14 -11.86
CA LEU A 92 7.96 -15.39 -12.45
C LEU A 92 9.00 -15.17 -13.55
N GLU A 93 8.85 -14.11 -14.34
CA GLU A 93 9.80 -13.75 -15.37
C GLU A 93 11.16 -13.40 -14.76
N VAL A 94 11.17 -12.57 -13.72
CA VAL A 94 12.41 -12.19 -13.03
C VAL A 94 13.10 -13.41 -12.43
N LEU A 95 12.34 -14.29 -11.79
CA LEU A 95 12.89 -15.50 -11.18
C LEU A 95 13.47 -16.46 -12.20
N SER A 96 12.85 -16.58 -13.38
CA SER A 96 13.37 -17.49 -14.41
C SER A 96 14.60 -16.93 -15.11
N ALA A 97 14.81 -15.63 -15.09
CA ALA A 97 16.00 -15.00 -15.68
C ALA A 97 17.21 -15.01 -14.74
N ALA A 98 16.99 -15.28 -13.46
CA ALA A 98 18.04 -15.22 -12.44
C ALA A 98 18.96 -16.45 -12.47
#